data_aeb43ace9e926746c9a7b1c4465f07b6
#
_entry.id   aeb43ace9e926746c9a7b1c4465f07b6
#
_cell.length_a   1.000
_cell.length_b   1.000
_cell.length_c   1.000
_cell.angle_alpha   90.00
_cell.angle_beta   90.00
_cell.angle_gamma   90.00
#
_symmetry.space_group_name_H-M   'P 1'
#
loop_
_entity.id
_entity.type
_entity.pdbx_description
1 polymer ?
#
loop_
_entity_poly.entity_id
_entity_poly.type
_entity_poly.pdbx_seq_one_letter_code
_entity_poly.pdbx_strand_id
1 'polypeptide(L)'
;MTFDKFTIKSQEALQKSAEIATSKQQQAIEPGHILKAILETDENVSAYLFKKLNINATILENKLEELVNSYPKVSGQQAYLSAASNSVLQQAEKELREFKDEFIAVEHLLLGLLNTKDKVATFMKDAGFEKAALIKAIKELRGGTSVTDQNAEAKYKSLERYSKNLNALAKAGKIDPVIGRDEEIRRVLQILSRRTKNNPILLGEPGVGKTAIVEGMAQRIVDGDVPENLKSKTLVSLDMGLLVAGAKYKGEFEERLKAVIKEVTDSNGEIIFFIDEIHTLIGAGGGEGAMDAANFETCIGAWRTACHRCNYIKGVSEIHRKR
;
A
#
# COMPACT_ATOMS: atom_id res chain seq x y z
N MET A 1 24.13 16.04 -7.26
CA MET A 1 23.29 14.85 -7.41
C MET A 1 22.00 15.30 -8.08
N THR A 2 21.65 14.72 -9.19
CA THR A 2 20.33 14.96 -9.82
C THR A 2 19.31 14.10 -9.10
N PHE A 3 18.18 14.69 -8.69
CA PHE A 3 17.10 13.99 -8.00
C PHE A 3 16.32 13.01 -8.90
N ASP A 4 16.68 12.93 -10.18
CA ASP A 4 16.01 12.09 -11.17
C ASP A 4 16.07 10.58 -10.85
N LYS A 5 17.07 10.17 -10.04
CA LYS A 5 17.24 8.78 -9.60
C LYS A 5 16.51 8.45 -8.31
N PHE A 6 15.73 9.35 -7.77
CA PHE A 6 14.99 9.12 -6.52
C PHE A 6 13.51 8.93 -6.81
N THR A 7 12.86 8.09 -6.03
CA THR A 7 11.40 8.00 -6.04
C THR A 7 10.79 9.31 -5.56
N ILE A 8 9.54 9.58 -5.90
CA ILE A 8 8.85 10.78 -5.46
C ILE A 8 8.85 10.89 -3.94
N LYS A 9 8.63 9.79 -3.22
CA LYS A 9 8.66 9.76 -1.75
C LYS A 9 10.04 10.08 -1.18
N SER A 10 11.09 9.58 -1.79
CA SER A 10 12.47 9.91 -1.40
C SER A 10 12.81 11.37 -1.67
N GLN A 11 12.33 11.94 -2.78
CA GLN A 11 12.49 13.37 -3.08
C GLN A 11 11.74 14.24 -2.06
N GLU A 12 10.49 13.91 -1.74
CA GLU A 12 9.69 14.58 -0.70
C GLU A 12 10.41 14.54 0.65
N ALA A 13 10.96 13.38 1.05
CA ALA A 13 11.70 13.25 2.29
C ALA A 13 12.98 14.13 2.31
N LEU A 14 13.74 14.17 1.21
CA LEU A 14 14.93 15.02 1.12
C LEU A 14 14.57 16.50 1.15
N GLN A 15 13.52 16.93 0.44
CA GLN A 15 13.03 18.29 0.50
C GLN A 15 12.57 18.64 1.92
N LYS A 16 11.81 17.77 2.57
CA LYS A 16 11.34 17.95 3.94
C LYS A 16 12.50 18.05 4.93
N SER A 17 13.58 17.29 4.72
CA SER A 17 14.78 17.38 5.57
C SER A 17 15.42 18.77 5.53
N ALA A 18 15.42 19.43 4.36
CA ALA A 18 15.88 20.81 4.23
C ALA A 18 14.93 21.82 4.93
N GLU A 19 13.62 21.60 4.83
CA GLU A 19 12.62 22.42 5.55
C GLU A 19 12.79 22.29 7.06
N ILE A 20 12.98 21.07 7.59
CA ILE A 20 13.21 20.82 9.01
C ILE A 20 14.49 21.55 9.49
N ALA A 21 15.60 21.42 8.76
CA ALA A 21 16.85 22.08 9.10
C ALA A 21 16.66 23.61 9.13
N THR A 22 16.02 24.17 8.10
CA THR A 22 15.76 25.62 8.00
C THR A 22 14.87 26.12 9.13
N SER A 23 13.79 25.41 9.45
CA SER A 23 12.84 25.76 10.52
C SER A 23 13.52 25.79 11.90
N LYS A 24 14.53 24.97 12.09
CA LYS A 24 15.34 24.88 13.34
C LYS A 24 16.56 25.80 13.33
N GLN A 25 16.71 26.66 12.30
CA GLN A 25 17.86 27.53 12.11
C GLN A 25 19.19 26.77 12.02
N GLN A 26 19.17 25.58 11.40
CA GLN A 26 20.33 24.71 11.18
C GLN A 26 20.71 24.76 9.71
N GLN A 27 21.94 25.17 9.41
CA GLN A 27 22.40 25.31 8.02
C GLN A 27 22.77 23.99 7.38
N ALA A 28 23.38 23.08 8.16
CA ALA A 28 23.76 21.76 7.68
C ALA A 28 22.57 20.79 7.79
N ILE A 29 22.19 20.19 6.68
CA ILE A 29 21.21 19.08 6.67
C ILE A 29 21.97 17.83 7.10
N GLU A 30 21.77 17.42 8.33
CA GLU A 30 22.40 16.26 8.96
C GLU A 30 21.55 14.98 8.76
N PRO A 31 22.12 13.77 8.92
CA PRO A 31 21.36 12.50 8.80
C PRO A 31 20.11 12.43 9.67
N GLY A 32 20.10 13.08 10.83
CA GLY A 32 18.93 13.15 11.70
C GLY A 32 17.75 13.87 11.05
N HIS A 33 18.00 14.91 10.23
CA HIS A 33 16.95 15.58 9.48
C HIS A 33 16.35 14.65 8.42
N ILE A 34 17.19 13.85 7.75
CA ILE A 34 16.73 12.89 6.74
C ILE A 34 15.86 11.82 7.39
N LEU A 35 16.30 11.23 8.52
CA LEU A 35 15.50 10.24 9.22
C LEU A 35 14.16 10.83 9.71
N LYS A 36 14.19 12.04 10.28
CA LYS A 36 12.97 12.73 10.73
C LYS A 36 12.03 13.01 9.59
N ALA A 37 12.54 13.49 8.47
CA ALA A 37 11.75 13.74 7.27
C ALA A 37 11.10 12.48 6.71
N ILE A 38 11.82 11.34 6.70
CA ILE A 38 11.25 10.04 6.32
C ILE A 38 10.06 9.70 7.21
N LEU A 39 10.18 9.85 8.53
CA LEU A 39 9.11 9.55 9.47
C LEU A 39 7.88 10.45 9.29
N GLU A 40 8.08 11.72 8.92
CA GLU A 40 7.00 12.68 8.69
C GLU A 40 6.33 12.55 7.31
N THR A 41 7.04 12.06 6.29
CA THR A 41 6.53 12.01 4.91
C THR A 41 6.06 10.62 4.48
N ASP A 42 6.55 9.57 5.14
CA ASP A 42 6.24 8.20 4.79
C ASP A 42 5.58 7.44 5.94
N GLU A 43 4.26 7.34 5.87
CA GLU A 43 3.45 6.60 6.86
C GLU A 43 3.38 5.09 6.55
N ASN A 44 3.83 4.64 5.39
CA ASN A 44 3.59 3.28 4.91
C ASN A 44 4.81 2.36 5.07
N VAL A 45 5.91 2.71 4.40
CA VAL A 45 7.13 1.88 4.40
C VAL A 45 7.74 1.85 5.79
N SER A 46 7.92 3.02 6.41
CA SER A 46 8.49 3.15 7.75
C SER A 46 7.63 2.46 8.81
N ALA A 47 6.31 2.68 8.82
CA ALA A 47 5.41 2.03 9.77
C ALA A 47 5.43 0.49 9.65
N TYR A 48 5.43 -0.02 8.41
CA TYR A 48 5.53 -1.47 8.19
C TYR A 48 6.87 -2.02 8.70
N LEU A 49 7.98 -1.39 8.33
CA LEU A 49 9.32 -1.83 8.74
C LEU A 49 9.48 -1.80 10.26
N PHE A 50 8.99 -0.76 10.93
CA PHE A 50 9.05 -0.66 12.40
C PHE A 50 8.23 -1.75 13.08
N LYS A 51 7.02 -2.01 12.59
CA LYS A 51 6.19 -3.11 13.10
C LYS A 51 6.88 -4.47 12.92
N LYS A 52 7.51 -4.71 11.77
CA LYS A 52 8.23 -5.97 11.49
C LYS A 52 9.48 -6.14 12.34
N LEU A 53 10.18 -5.06 12.63
CA LEU A 53 11.39 -5.05 13.46
C LEU A 53 11.11 -4.89 14.96
N ASN A 54 9.83 -4.80 15.36
CA ASN A 54 9.39 -4.51 16.74
C ASN A 54 9.99 -3.21 17.30
N ILE A 55 10.15 -2.18 16.47
CA ILE A 55 10.69 -0.89 16.85
C ILE A 55 9.55 -0.01 17.39
N ASN A 56 9.78 0.59 18.55
CA ASN A 56 8.83 1.57 19.11
C ASN A 56 9.05 2.94 18.46
N ALA A 57 8.15 3.30 17.54
CA ALA A 57 8.20 4.56 16.79
C ALA A 57 8.24 5.78 17.71
N THR A 58 7.43 5.83 18.77
CA THR A 58 7.34 6.98 19.67
C THR A 58 8.66 7.22 20.43
N ILE A 59 9.33 6.16 20.88
CA ILE A 59 10.63 6.27 21.54
C ILE A 59 11.67 6.74 20.54
N LEU A 60 11.64 6.22 19.32
CA LEU A 60 12.54 6.62 18.24
C LEU A 60 12.38 8.10 17.92
N GLU A 61 11.16 8.58 17.73
CA GLU A 61 10.84 9.98 17.41
C GLU A 61 11.30 10.94 18.49
N ASN A 62 11.02 10.64 19.76
CA ASN A 62 11.41 11.50 20.88
C ASN A 62 12.94 11.68 20.95
N LYS A 63 13.69 10.57 20.89
CA LYS A 63 15.16 10.62 20.90
C LYS A 63 15.74 11.30 19.66
N LEU A 64 15.09 11.09 18.49
CA LEU A 64 15.48 11.75 17.25
C LEU A 64 15.28 13.26 17.34
N GLU A 65 14.17 13.72 17.97
CA GLU A 65 13.93 15.12 18.21
C GLU A 65 14.99 15.75 19.11
N GLU A 66 15.39 15.06 20.18
CA GLU A 66 16.50 15.49 21.03
C GLU A 66 17.81 15.62 20.24
N LEU A 67 18.14 14.63 19.41
CA LEU A 67 19.33 14.65 18.58
C LEU A 67 19.31 15.82 17.59
N VAL A 68 18.19 16.00 16.87
CA VAL A 68 18.04 17.09 15.90
C VAL A 68 18.14 18.45 16.58
N ASN A 69 17.58 18.62 17.78
CA ASN A 69 17.67 19.85 18.54
C ASN A 69 19.11 20.15 19.04
N SER A 70 19.96 19.13 19.14
CA SER A 70 21.37 19.28 19.55
C SER A 70 22.30 19.78 18.44
N TYR A 71 21.84 19.82 17.18
CA TYR A 71 22.67 20.28 16.08
C TYR A 71 22.93 21.80 16.14
N PRO A 72 24.09 22.28 15.65
CA PRO A 72 24.45 23.68 15.68
C PRO A 72 23.43 24.55 14.94
N LYS A 73 23.05 25.67 15.57
CA LYS A 73 22.17 26.68 14.96
C LYS A 73 23.01 27.77 14.35
N VAL A 74 22.75 28.09 13.08
CA VAL A 74 23.42 29.15 12.33
C VAL A 74 22.35 29.91 11.52
N SER A 75 22.20 31.20 11.73
CA SER A 75 21.20 31.99 11.01
C SER A 75 21.79 32.64 9.75
N GLY A 76 20.99 32.71 8.68
CA GLY A 76 21.22 33.61 7.56
C GLY A 76 21.87 33.04 6.29
N GLN A 77 22.02 31.73 6.15
CA GLN A 77 22.54 31.11 4.93
C GLN A 77 21.66 29.96 4.42
N GLN A 78 21.79 29.66 3.12
CA GLN A 78 21.06 28.56 2.48
C GLN A 78 21.49 27.21 3.06
N ALA A 79 20.51 26.32 3.33
CA ALA A 79 20.78 24.98 3.83
C ALA A 79 21.55 24.14 2.81
N TYR A 80 22.51 23.35 3.29
CA TYR A 80 23.32 22.42 2.45
C TYR A 80 23.42 21.05 3.09
N LEU A 81 23.61 20.01 2.27
CA LEU A 81 23.84 18.64 2.75
C LEU A 81 25.20 18.55 3.44
N SER A 82 25.24 18.09 4.70
CA SER A 82 26.48 17.82 5.40
C SER A 82 27.28 16.68 4.72
N ALA A 83 28.55 16.55 5.06
CA ALA A 83 29.38 15.44 4.59
C ALA A 83 28.79 14.07 5.03
N ALA A 84 28.21 14.02 6.24
CA ALA A 84 27.54 12.83 6.76
C ALA A 84 26.28 12.49 5.94
N SER A 85 25.44 13.47 5.61
CA SER A 85 24.25 13.27 4.76
C SER A 85 24.64 12.86 3.34
N ASN A 86 25.69 13.44 2.76
CA ASN A 86 26.21 12.99 1.48
C ASN A 86 26.67 11.53 1.53
N SER A 87 27.29 11.11 2.63
CA SER A 87 27.65 9.69 2.83
C SER A 87 26.42 8.77 2.89
N VAL A 88 25.34 9.21 3.54
CA VAL A 88 24.04 8.48 3.55
C VAL A 88 23.55 8.24 2.12
N LEU A 89 23.53 9.28 1.28
CA LEU A 89 23.06 9.18 -0.10
C LEU A 89 23.96 8.24 -0.94
N GLN A 90 25.28 8.29 -0.72
CA GLN A 90 26.21 7.36 -1.38
C GLN A 90 25.98 5.91 -0.95
N GLN A 91 25.70 5.66 0.32
CA GLN A 91 25.36 4.31 0.80
C GLN A 91 24.02 3.84 0.23
N ALA A 92 23.01 4.72 0.17
CA ALA A 92 21.73 4.41 -0.46
C ALA A 92 21.89 4.03 -1.96
N GLU A 93 22.79 4.71 -2.69
CA GLU A 93 23.09 4.37 -4.09
C GLU A 93 23.82 3.01 -4.22
N LYS A 94 24.59 2.57 -3.23
CA LYS A 94 25.16 1.21 -3.22
C LYS A 94 24.08 0.16 -3.00
N GLU A 95 23.19 0.37 -2.04
CA GLU A 95 22.07 -0.53 -1.77
C GLU A 95 21.15 -0.66 -3.01
N LEU A 96 20.87 0.43 -3.72
CA LEU A 96 20.14 0.42 -4.99
C LEU A 96 20.73 -0.61 -5.97
N ARG A 97 22.06 -0.66 -6.11
CA ARG A 97 22.73 -1.61 -6.99
C ARG A 97 22.62 -3.06 -6.48
N GLU A 98 22.71 -3.27 -5.16
CA GLU A 98 22.55 -4.59 -4.55
C GLU A 98 21.14 -5.16 -4.75
N PHE A 99 20.12 -4.31 -4.68
CA PHE A 99 18.72 -4.68 -4.96
C PHE A 99 18.40 -4.79 -6.45
N LYS A 100 19.30 -4.31 -7.35
CA LYS A 100 19.08 -4.19 -8.80
C LYS A 100 17.88 -3.30 -9.14
N ASP A 101 17.74 -2.23 -8.41
CA ASP A 101 16.69 -1.24 -8.59
C ASP A 101 17.16 -0.08 -9.49
N GLU A 102 16.22 0.67 -10.06
CA GLU A 102 16.51 1.83 -10.93
C GLU A 102 16.41 3.15 -10.16
N PHE A 103 15.58 3.21 -9.11
CA PHE A 103 15.36 4.41 -8.30
C PHE A 103 15.66 4.18 -6.83
N ILE A 104 16.21 5.22 -6.18
CA ILE A 104 16.47 5.24 -4.74
C ILE A 104 15.16 5.52 -4.03
N ALA A 105 14.62 4.50 -3.37
CA ALA A 105 13.40 4.54 -2.57
C ALA A 105 13.71 4.85 -1.09
N VAL A 106 12.68 5.11 -0.30
CA VAL A 106 12.78 5.44 1.13
C VAL A 106 13.55 4.37 1.91
N GLU A 107 13.34 3.10 1.60
CA GLU A 107 14.05 2.00 2.24
C GLU A 107 15.55 1.97 1.93
N HIS A 108 15.99 2.45 0.76
CA HIS A 108 17.42 2.63 0.47
C HIS A 108 18.02 3.76 1.32
N LEU A 109 17.25 4.83 1.56
CA LEU A 109 17.68 5.90 2.46
C LEU A 109 17.81 5.38 3.90
N LEU A 110 16.87 4.54 4.38
CA LEU A 110 16.97 3.91 5.70
C LEU A 110 18.19 2.99 5.82
N LEU A 111 18.46 2.19 4.79
CA LEU A 111 19.67 1.36 4.73
C LEU A 111 20.95 2.24 4.67
N GLY A 112 20.91 3.33 3.90
CA GLY A 112 21.98 4.30 3.83
C GLY A 112 22.29 4.92 5.19
N LEU A 113 21.26 5.34 5.94
CA LEU A 113 21.37 5.86 7.30
C LEU A 113 22.00 4.83 8.26
N LEU A 114 21.56 3.57 8.18
CA LEU A 114 22.06 2.50 9.04
C LEU A 114 23.52 2.12 8.75
N ASN A 115 23.97 2.30 7.50
CA ASN A 115 25.31 1.91 7.06
C ASN A 115 26.39 3.00 7.28
N THR A 116 26.02 4.19 7.71
CA THR A 116 26.98 5.23 8.07
C THR A 116 27.58 4.98 9.45
N LYS A 117 28.66 5.72 9.77
CA LYS A 117 29.34 5.64 11.08
C LYS A 117 29.07 6.90 11.91
N ASP A 118 27.85 7.35 11.93
CA ASP A 118 27.44 8.55 12.65
C ASP A 118 26.56 8.25 13.87
N LYS A 119 26.16 9.29 14.58
CA LYS A 119 25.29 9.19 15.75
C LYS A 119 23.92 8.60 15.40
N VAL A 120 23.38 8.88 14.18
CA VAL A 120 22.08 8.38 13.75
C VAL A 120 22.14 6.88 13.51
N ALA A 121 23.17 6.39 12.86
CA ALA A 121 23.37 4.95 12.65
C ALA A 121 23.50 4.19 13.98
N THR A 122 24.23 4.74 14.95
CA THR A 122 24.34 4.16 16.30
C THR A 122 22.97 4.14 16.97
N PHE A 123 22.28 5.26 16.95
CA PHE A 123 20.93 5.42 17.49
C PHE A 123 19.91 4.44 16.87
N MET A 124 19.93 4.26 15.55
CA MET A 124 19.07 3.29 14.87
C MET A 124 19.37 1.85 15.33
N LYS A 125 20.66 1.49 15.47
CA LYS A 125 21.05 0.16 15.97
C LYS A 125 20.58 -0.07 17.41
N ASP A 126 20.72 0.92 18.27
CA ASP A 126 20.26 0.87 19.66
C ASP A 126 18.72 0.76 19.74
N ALA A 127 18.01 1.29 18.76
CA ALA A 127 16.56 1.16 18.62
C ALA A 127 16.12 -0.21 18.05
N GLY A 128 17.06 -1.07 17.65
CA GLY A 128 16.78 -2.41 17.16
C GLY A 128 16.86 -2.59 15.64
N PHE A 129 17.37 -1.61 14.88
CA PHE A 129 17.62 -1.79 13.46
C PHE A 129 18.85 -2.69 13.24
N GLU A 130 18.60 -3.87 12.73
CA GLU A 130 19.65 -4.77 12.24
C GLU A 130 19.58 -4.84 10.71
N LYS A 131 20.72 -4.67 10.02
CA LYS A 131 20.76 -4.62 8.55
C LYS A 131 20.13 -5.85 7.89
N ALA A 132 20.45 -7.05 8.38
CA ALA A 132 19.92 -8.29 7.80
C ALA A 132 18.40 -8.41 7.98
N ALA A 133 17.89 -8.05 9.17
CA ALA A 133 16.47 -8.03 9.46
C ALA A 133 15.72 -6.97 8.63
N LEU A 134 16.32 -5.78 8.48
CA LEU A 134 15.77 -4.70 7.67
C LEU A 134 15.67 -5.11 6.18
N ILE A 135 16.73 -5.70 5.60
CA ILE A 135 16.72 -6.21 4.22
C ILE A 135 15.62 -7.27 4.04
N LYS A 136 15.48 -8.19 4.99
CA LYS A 136 14.42 -9.21 4.96
C LYS A 136 13.03 -8.57 4.97
N ALA A 137 12.81 -7.61 5.86
CA ALA A 137 11.53 -6.89 5.96
C ALA A 137 11.21 -6.09 4.69
N ILE A 138 12.22 -5.46 4.05
CA ILE A 138 12.07 -4.77 2.77
C ILE A 138 11.66 -5.74 1.66
N LYS A 139 12.30 -6.90 1.56
CA LYS A 139 11.93 -7.92 0.56
C LYS A 139 10.50 -8.43 0.75
N GLU A 140 10.08 -8.64 2.00
CA GLU A 140 8.70 -9.01 2.33
C GLU A 140 7.70 -7.89 1.99
N LEU A 141 8.04 -6.63 2.26
CA LEU A 141 7.22 -5.46 1.92
C LEU A 141 6.98 -5.37 0.41
N ARG A 142 8.03 -5.56 -0.38
CA ARG A 142 8.00 -5.43 -1.84
C ARG A 142 7.36 -6.63 -2.54
N GLY A 143 7.20 -7.78 -1.87
CA GLY A 143 6.66 -8.98 -2.50
C GLY A 143 7.47 -9.47 -3.71
N GLY A 144 8.80 -9.21 -3.71
CA GLY A 144 9.69 -9.60 -4.81
C GLY A 144 9.73 -8.64 -6.01
N THR A 145 9.06 -7.49 -5.94
CA THR A 145 9.11 -6.46 -6.99
C THR A 145 10.33 -5.56 -6.83
N SER A 146 10.94 -5.15 -7.96
CA SER A 146 12.02 -4.16 -8.02
C SER A 146 11.45 -2.75 -8.17
N VAL A 147 12.20 -1.75 -7.73
CA VAL A 147 11.88 -0.32 -7.87
C VAL A 147 12.26 0.14 -9.27
N THR A 148 11.33 0.05 -10.21
CA THR A 148 11.54 0.41 -11.63
C THR A 148 10.86 1.71 -12.03
N ASP A 149 10.14 2.35 -11.12
CA ASP A 149 9.50 3.66 -11.36
C ASP A 149 9.53 4.53 -10.10
N GLN A 150 9.27 5.83 -10.30
CA GLN A 150 9.33 6.83 -9.23
C GLN A 150 8.18 6.72 -8.22
N ASN A 151 7.10 5.99 -8.53
CA ASN A 151 5.94 5.78 -7.65
C ASN A 151 5.92 4.40 -7.00
N ALA A 152 7.05 3.72 -6.89
CA ALA A 152 7.11 2.33 -6.46
C ALA A 152 6.51 2.11 -5.05
N GLU A 153 6.78 3.02 -4.10
CA GLU A 153 6.27 2.91 -2.71
C GLU A 153 4.74 3.00 -2.63
N ALA A 154 4.10 3.67 -3.58
CA ALA A 154 2.64 3.73 -3.64
C ALA A 154 2.02 2.37 -3.98
N LYS A 155 2.79 1.46 -4.57
CA LYS A 155 2.35 0.14 -5.03
C LYS A 155 2.60 -0.97 -4.01
N TYR A 156 3.34 -0.70 -2.94
CA TYR A 156 3.65 -1.71 -1.93
C TYR A 156 2.41 -2.04 -1.10
N LYS A 157 2.09 -3.33 -1.02
CA LYS A 157 0.96 -3.86 -0.24
C LYS A 157 -0.36 -3.13 -0.50
N SER A 158 -0.61 -2.82 -1.77
CA SER A 158 -1.80 -2.11 -2.20
C SER A 158 -3.09 -2.82 -1.79
N LEU A 159 -3.08 -4.15 -1.82
CA LEU A 159 -4.23 -4.94 -1.38
C LEU A 159 -4.53 -4.75 0.11
N GLU A 160 -3.53 -4.77 0.97
CA GLU A 160 -3.71 -4.55 2.41
C GLU A 160 -4.18 -3.11 2.72
N ARG A 161 -3.72 -2.14 1.93
CA ARG A 161 -4.03 -0.71 2.10
C ARG A 161 -5.41 -0.31 1.62
N TYR A 162 -5.84 -0.86 0.49
CA TYR A 162 -7.06 -0.43 -0.21
C TYR A 162 -8.19 -1.44 -0.15
N SER A 163 -8.08 -2.45 0.72
CA SER A 163 -9.10 -3.46 0.87
C SER A 163 -9.25 -3.93 2.31
N LYS A 164 -10.40 -4.53 2.59
CA LYS A 164 -10.74 -5.13 3.89
C LYS A 164 -10.70 -6.66 3.77
N ASN A 165 -9.93 -7.31 4.63
CA ASN A 165 -9.92 -8.77 4.73
C ASN A 165 -11.13 -9.22 5.55
N LEU A 166 -12.16 -9.73 4.85
CA LEU A 166 -13.41 -10.14 5.49
C LEU A 166 -13.25 -11.40 6.34
N ASN A 167 -12.35 -12.32 5.97
CA ASN A 167 -12.07 -13.49 6.83
C ASN A 167 -11.46 -13.07 8.17
N ALA A 168 -10.57 -12.07 8.16
CA ALA A 168 -9.99 -11.56 9.40
C ALA A 168 -11.04 -10.86 10.27
N LEU A 169 -11.95 -10.10 9.67
CA LEU A 169 -13.08 -9.48 10.37
C LEU A 169 -14.04 -10.53 10.94
N ALA A 170 -14.36 -11.59 10.19
CA ALA A 170 -15.19 -12.70 10.66
C ALA A 170 -14.55 -13.41 11.85
N LYS A 171 -13.26 -13.76 11.77
CA LYS A 171 -12.50 -14.37 12.88
C LYS A 171 -12.47 -13.49 14.13
N ALA A 172 -12.45 -12.18 13.94
CA ALA A 172 -12.46 -11.21 15.05
C ALA A 172 -13.87 -10.93 15.60
N GLY A 173 -14.92 -11.57 15.07
CA GLY A 173 -16.32 -11.34 15.48
C GLY A 173 -16.84 -9.93 15.14
N LYS A 174 -16.26 -9.29 14.10
CA LYS A 174 -16.61 -7.92 13.68
C LYS A 174 -17.56 -7.88 12.49
N ILE A 175 -18.10 -9.01 12.09
CA ILE A 175 -19.13 -9.12 11.05
C ILE A 175 -20.45 -9.48 11.74
N ASP A 176 -21.50 -8.75 11.36
CA ASP A 176 -22.83 -9.04 11.87
C ASP A 176 -23.37 -10.37 11.32
N PRO A 177 -24.16 -11.12 12.10
CA PRO A 177 -24.75 -12.36 11.63
C PRO A 177 -25.74 -12.10 10.49
N VAL A 178 -25.57 -12.81 9.39
CA VAL A 178 -26.41 -12.68 8.19
C VAL A 178 -27.56 -13.67 8.25
N ILE A 179 -28.78 -13.17 8.27
CA ILE A 179 -30.00 -13.97 8.39
C ILE A 179 -30.81 -13.93 7.10
N GLY A 180 -31.34 -15.06 6.66
CA GLY A 180 -32.25 -15.16 5.54
C GLY A 180 -31.62 -15.01 4.17
N ARG A 181 -30.31 -15.23 4.02
CA ARG A 181 -29.55 -15.17 2.77
C ARG A 181 -28.83 -16.47 2.40
N ASP A 182 -29.28 -17.58 2.97
CA ASP A 182 -28.59 -18.87 2.81
C ASP A 182 -28.59 -19.38 1.35
N GLU A 183 -29.68 -19.15 0.63
CA GLU A 183 -29.81 -19.59 -0.77
C GLU A 183 -28.86 -18.79 -1.69
N GLU A 184 -28.82 -17.46 -1.53
CA GLU A 184 -27.95 -16.60 -2.31
C GLU A 184 -26.47 -16.91 -2.02
N ILE A 185 -26.09 -17.06 -0.76
CA ILE A 185 -24.72 -17.42 -0.35
C ILE A 185 -24.34 -18.78 -0.95
N ARG A 186 -25.20 -19.80 -0.83
CA ARG A 186 -24.99 -21.12 -1.43
C ARG A 186 -24.79 -21.02 -2.93
N ARG A 187 -25.60 -20.20 -3.60
CA ARG A 187 -25.51 -20.02 -5.05
C ARG A 187 -24.21 -19.37 -5.47
N VAL A 188 -23.75 -18.36 -4.74
CA VAL A 188 -22.46 -17.68 -4.98
C VAL A 188 -21.30 -18.66 -4.76
N LEU A 189 -21.29 -19.40 -3.66
CA LEU A 189 -20.27 -20.43 -3.38
C LEU A 189 -20.22 -21.50 -4.48
N GLN A 190 -21.39 -21.95 -4.96
CA GLN A 190 -21.48 -22.90 -6.06
C GLN A 190 -20.87 -22.36 -7.37
N ILE A 191 -21.09 -21.08 -7.68
CA ILE A 191 -20.52 -20.43 -8.87
C ILE A 191 -18.98 -20.32 -8.71
N LEU A 192 -18.50 -19.84 -7.57
CA LEU A 192 -17.08 -19.71 -7.27
C LEU A 192 -16.30 -21.03 -7.32
N SER A 193 -16.98 -22.14 -7.04
CA SER A 193 -16.38 -23.49 -7.08
C SER A 193 -16.21 -24.06 -8.48
N ARG A 194 -16.72 -23.39 -9.51
CA ARG A 194 -16.61 -23.86 -10.92
C ARG A 194 -15.19 -23.69 -11.43
N ARG A 195 -14.81 -24.52 -12.39
CA ARG A 195 -13.50 -24.40 -13.08
C ARG A 195 -13.45 -23.21 -14.04
N THR A 196 -14.58 -22.85 -14.63
CA THR A 196 -14.75 -21.74 -15.58
C THR A 196 -16.04 -21.02 -15.27
N LYS A 197 -16.16 -19.73 -15.70
CA LYS A 197 -17.33 -18.88 -15.43
C LYS A 197 -17.65 -18.81 -13.93
N ASN A 198 -16.60 -18.66 -13.12
CA ASN A 198 -16.62 -18.70 -11.67
C ASN A 198 -16.69 -17.30 -11.02
N ASN A 199 -17.06 -16.29 -11.79
CA ASN A 199 -17.14 -14.90 -11.31
C ASN A 199 -18.61 -14.46 -11.23
N PRO A 200 -19.27 -14.58 -10.05
CA PRO A 200 -20.65 -14.17 -9.87
C PRO A 200 -20.82 -12.65 -9.87
N ILE A 201 -21.99 -12.21 -10.29
CA ILE A 201 -22.42 -10.82 -10.20
C ILE A 201 -23.65 -10.79 -9.31
N LEU A 202 -23.63 -9.96 -8.26
CA LEU A 202 -24.76 -9.66 -7.39
C LEU A 202 -25.50 -8.44 -7.94
N LEU A 203 -26.71 -8.64 -8.40
CA LEU A 203 -27.57 -7.57 -8.90
C LEU A 203 -28.68 -7.27 -7.88
N GLY A 204 -28.99 -6.00 -7.71
CA GLY A 204 -30.08 -5.57 -6.84
C GLY A 204 -30.00 -4.08 -6.54
N GLU A 205 -31.09 -3.52 -6.03
CA GLU A 205 -31.15 -2.12 -5.62
C GLU A 205 -30.15 -1.79 -4.49
N PRO A 206 -29.79 -0.51 -4.28
CA PRO A 206 -29.02 -0.10 -3.11
C PRO A 206 -29.71 -0.54 -1.80
N GLY A 207 -28.95 -1.01 -0.83
CA GLY A 207 -29.48 -1.39 0.49
C GLY A 207 -30.13 -2.77 0.60
N VAL A 208 -30.26 -3.55 -0.49
CA VAL A 208 -30.87 -4.90 -0.42
C VAL A 208 -30.00 -5.97 0.24
N GLY A 209 -28.80 -5.61 0.71
CA GLY A 209 -27.88 -6.50 1.44
C GLY A 209 -26.91 -7.29 0.56
N LYS A 210 -26.47 -6.74 -0.59
CA LYS A 210 -25.43 -7.38 -1.42
C LYS A 210 -24.13 -7.61 -0.65
N THR A 211 -23.70 -6.62 0.11
CA THR A 211 -22.49 -6.71 0.96
C THR A 211 -22.67 -7.74 2.08
N ALA A 212 -23.87 -7.84 2.68
CA ALA A 212 -24.18 -8.84 3.68
C ALA A 212 -24.03 -10.29 3.17
N ILE A 213 -24.38 -10.56 1.90
CA ILE A 213 -24.17 -11.88 1.27
C ILE A 213 -22.67 -12.22 1.28
N VAL A 214 -21.80 -11.25 0.97
CA VAL A 214 -20.35 -11.46 0.92
C VAL A 214 -19.76 -11.61 2.33
N GLU A 215 -20.27 -10.88 3.29
CA GLU A 215 -19.92 -11.01 4.71
C GLU A 215 -20.33 -12.38 5.27
N GLY A 216 -21.53 -12.85 4.96
CA GLY A 216 -21.99 -14.19 5.30
C GLY A 216 -21.14 -15.30 4.67
N MET A 217 -20.64 -15.08 3.45
CA MET A 217 -19.65 -15.99 2.83
C MET A 217 -18.34 -16.03 3.62
N ALA A 218 -17.82 -14.87 4.05
CA ALA A 218 -16.60 -14.82 4.85
C ALA A 218 -16.75 -15.62 6.14
N GLN A 219 -17.90 -15.50 6.81
CA GLN A 219 -18.22 -16.29 8.00
C GLN A 219 -18.20 -17.79 7.70
N ARG A 220 -18.87 -18.24 6.62
CA ARG A 220 -18.88 -19.66 6.24
C ARG A 220 -17.50 -20.19 5.85
N ILE A 221 -16.65 -19.39 5.22
CA ILE A 221 -15.27 -19.78 4.91
C ILE A 221 -14.48 -19.99 6.22
N VAL A 222 -14.66 -19.10 7.20
CA VAL A 222 -13.99 -19.19 8.51
C VAL A 222 -14.49 -20.41 9.30
N ASP A 223 -15.79 -20.70 9.25
CA ASP A 223 -16.41 -21.85 9.90
C ASP A 223 -16.15 -23.17 9.18
N GLY A 224 -15.57 -23.12 7.98
CA GLY A 224 -15.30 -24.29 7.14
C GLY A 224 -16.53 -24.87 6.44
N ASP A 225 -17.69 -24.18 6.49
CA ASP A 225 -18.95 -24.56 5.84
C ASP A 225 -18.99 -24.12 4.38
N VAL A 226 -17.98 -24.52 3.62
CA VAL A 226 -17.83 -24.22 2.19
C VAL A 226 -17.20 -25.40 1.48
N PRO A 227 -17.34 -25.50 0.14
CA PRO A 227 -16.62 -26.48 -0.66
C PRO A 227 -15.11 -26.48 -0.41
N GLU A 228 -14.47 -27.64 -0.48
CA GLU A 228 -13.05 -27.86 -0.09
C GLU A 228 -12.10 -26.86 -0.78
N ASN A 229 -12.34 -26.59 -2.07
CA ASN A 229 -11.52 -25.66 -2.86
C ASN A 229 -11.66 -24.19 -2.45
N LEU A 230 -12.59 -23.84 -1.57
CA LEU A 230 -12.80 -22.49 -1.05
C LEU A 230 -12.33 -22.30 0.39
N LYS A 231 -12.07 -23.38 1.16
CA LYS A 231 -11.67 -23.31 2.57
C LYS A 231 -10.38 -22.55 2.81
N SER A 232 -9.42 -22.66 1.89
CA SER A 232 -8.13 -21.97 1.98
C SER A 232 -8.15 -20.55 1.41
N LYS A 233 -9.28 -20.10 0.83
CA LYS A 233 -9.37 -18.80 0.17
C LYS A 233 -9.53 -17.66 1.17
N THR A 234 -8.94 -16.53 0.84
CA THR A 234 -9.12 -15.27 1.55
C THR A 234 -10.09 -14.38 0.79
N LEU A 235 -11.18 -13.99 1.41
CA LEU A 235 -12.15 -13.06 0.84
C LEU A 235 -11.79 -11.63 1.23
N VAL A 236 -11.60 -10.79 0.22
CA VAL A 236 -11.14 -9.41 0.38
C VAL A 236 -12.10 -8.47 -0.34
N SER A 237 -12.52 -7.42 0.34
CA SER A 237 -13.41 -6.38 -0.22
C SER A 237 -12.63 -5.11 -0.54
N LEU A 238 -12.71 -4.62 -1.78
CA LEU A 238 -12.13 -3.35 -2.19
C LEU A 238 -12.81 -2.19 -1.45
N ASP A 239 -12.02 -1.29 -0.89
CA ASP A 239 -12.51 -0.05 -0.28
C ASP A 239 -12.29 1.12 -1.25
N MET A 240 -13.38 1.52 -1.93
CA MET A 240 -13.35 2.61 -2.89
C MET A 240 -12.99 3.95 -2.25
N GLY A 241 -13.41 4.17 -0.98
CA GLY A 241 -13.09 5.37 -0.24
C GLY A 241 -11.58 5.53 -0.04
N LEU A 242 -10.90 4.46 0.36
CA LEU A 242 -9.44 4.46 0.55
C LEU A 242 -8.69 4.63 -0.77
N LEU A 243 -9.19 4.08 -1.88
CA LEU A 243 -8.56 4.26 -3.19
C LEU A 243 -8.59 5.72 -3.66
N VAL A 244 -9.70 6.42 -3.43
CA VAL A 244 -9.89 7.82 -3.87
C VAL A 244 -9.28 8.80 -2.87
N ALA A 245 -9.28 8.47 -1.58
CA ALA A 245 -8.76 9.35 -0.53
C ALA A 245 -7.29 9.74 -0.79
N GLY A 246 -7.02 11.05 -0.81
CA GLY A 246 -5.67 11.59 -1.02
C GLY A 246 -5.12 11.46 -2.45
N ALA A 247 -5.86 10.93 -3.40
CA ALA A 247 -5.47 10.96 -4.81
C ALA A 247 -5.69 12.38 -5.36
N LYS A 248 -4.59 13.06 -5.69
CA LYS A 248 -4.66 14.44 -6.25
C LYS A 248 -4.98 14.44 -7.74
N TYR A 249 -4.64 13.38 -8.43
CA TYR A 249 -4.80 13.23 -9.89
C TYR A 249 -5.43 11.90 -10.24
N LYS A 250 -6.16 11.87 -11.34
CA LYS A 250 -6.82 10.67 -11.90
C LYS A 250 -5.84 9.49 -12.09
N GLY A 251 -4.61 9.76 -12.52
CA GLY A 251 -3.58 8.73 -12.72
C GLY A 251 -3.21 7.98 -11.44
N GLU A 252 -3.20 8.64 -10.27
CA GLU A 252 -2.89 8.00 -9.00
C GLU A 252 -3.91 6.93 -8.61
N PHE A 253 -5.19 7.21 -8.81
CA PHE A 253 -6.26 6.26 -8.56
C PHE A 253 -6.12 5.01 -9.46
N GLU A 254 -5.87 5.23 -10.76
CA GLU A 254 -5.66 4.13 -11.72
C GLU A 254 -4.45 3.28 -11.35
N GLU A 255 -3.35 3.89 -10.94
CA GLU A 255 -2.15 3.18 -10.50
C GLU A 255 -2.38 2.35 -9.23
N ARG A 256 -3.09 2.92 -8.24
CA ARG A 256 -3.48 2.20 -7.01
C ARG A 256 -4.35 0.99 -7.34
N LEU A 257 -5.36 1.16 -8.19
CA LEU A 257 -6.24 0.06 -8.60
C LEU A 257 -5.48 -1.02 -9.37
N LYS A 258 -4.60 -0.64 -10.32
CA LYS A 258 -3.75 -1.57 -11.06
C LYS A 258 -2.83 -2.36 -10.12
N ALA A 259 -2.27 -1.70 -9.10
CA ALA A 259 -1.42 -2.36 -8.11
C ALA A 259 -2.20 -3.40 -7.28
N VAL A 260 -3.41 -3.05 -6.81
CA VAL A 260 -4.31 -4.00 -6.12
C VAL A 260 -4.65 -5.20 -7.02
N ILE A 261 -5.05 -4.95 -8.26
CA ILE A 261 -5.39 -6.01 -9.23
C ILE A 261 -4.19 -6.92 -9.48
N LYS A 262 -2.99 -6.35 -9.59
CA LYS A 262 -1.76 -7.13 -9.75
C LYS A 262 -1.52 -8.06 -8.58
N GLU A 263 -1.61 -7.57 -7.33
CA GLU A 263 -1.43 -8.41 -6.14
C GLU A 263 -2.47 -9.53 -6.06
N VAL A 264 -3.74 -9.25 -6.39
CA VAL A 264 -4.80 -10.28 -6.46
C VAL A 264 -4.46 -11.33 -7.53
N THR A 265 -3.96 -10.90 -8.68
CA THR A 265 -3.60 -11.81 -9.78
C THR A 265 -2.40 -12.67 -9.41
N ASP A 266 -1.38 -12.08 -8.79
CA ASP A 266 -0.15 -12.75 -8.36
C ASP A 266 -0.41 -13.75 -7.22
N SER A 267 -1.55 -13.66 -6.51
CA SER A 267 -1.97 -14.63 -5.50
C SER A 267 -2.38 -16.00 -6.05
N ASN A 268 -2.33 -16.21 -7.38
CA ASN A 268 -2.67 -17.47 -8.04
C ASN A 268 -4.04 -18.06 -7.63
N GLY A 269 -5.00 -17.18 -7.37
CA GLY A 269 -6.36 -17.56 -7.02
C GLY A 269 -6.57 -17.93 -5.55
N GLU A 270 -5.64 -17.63 -4.66
CA GLU A 270 -5.84 -17.75 -3.21
C GLU A 270 -6.78 -16.68 -2.66
N ILE A 271 -6.99 -15.60 -3.41
CA ILE A 271 -7.84 -14.49 -3.03
C ILE A 271 -9.15 -14.51 -3.84
N ILE A 272 -10.26 -14.34 -3.14
CA ILE A 272 -11.56 -13.99 -3.72
C ILE A 272 -11.74 -12.48 -3.53
N PHE A 273 -11.80 -11.74 -4.62
CA PHE A 273 -11.84 -10.30 -4.58
C PHE A 273 -13.25 -9.77 -4.82
N PHE A 274 -13.79 -9.04 -3.86
CA PHE A 274 -15.11 -8.42 -3.95
C PHE A 274 -15.00 -6.93 -4.28
N ILE A 275 -15.75 -6.49 -5.26
CA ILE A 275 -15.87 -5.08 -5.64
C ILE A 275 -17.34 -4.70 -5.49
N ASP A 276 -17.63 -3.88 -4.48
CA ASP A 276 -18.97 -3.33 -4.32
C ASP A 276 -19.18 -2.13 -5.25
N GLU A 277 -20.42 -1.94 -5.67
CA GLU A 277 -20.87 -0.79 -6.49
C GLU A 277 -19.92 -0.48 -7.67
N ILE A 278 -19.53 -1.48 -8.42
CA ILE A 278 -18.58 -1.35 -9.55
C ILE A 278 -18.99 -0.27 -10.57
N HIS A 279 -20.28 0.08 -10.64
CA HIS A 279 -20.80 1.14 -11.48
C HIS A 279 -20.29 2.53 -11.07
N THR A 280 -19.91 2.73 -9.80
CA THR A 280 -19.32 3.99 -9.34
C THR A 280 -17.93 4.20 -9.93
N LEU A 281 -17.21 3.12 -10.23
CA LEU A 281 -15.92 3.17 -10.93
C LEU A 281 -16.07 3.67 -12.37
N ILE A 282 -17.20 3.34 -13.01
CA ILE A 282 -17.51 3.74 -14.39
C ILE A 282 -18.03 5.20 -14.43
N GLY A 283 -18.69 5.65 -13.35
CA GLY A 283 -19.33 6.96 -13.25
C GLY A 283 -18.52 8.04 -12.50
N ALA A 284 -17.46 7.68 -11.77
CA ALA A 284 -16.66 8.62 -10.97
C ALA A 284 -15.85 9.65 -11.80
N GLY A 285 -16.20 9.83 -13.05
CA GLY A 285 -15.57 10.72 -14.00
C GLY A 285 -16.53 11.56 -14.85
N GLY A 286 -17.73 11.85 -14.38
CA GLY A 286 -18.73 12.70 -15.09
C GLY A 286 -18.44 14.20 -15.04
N GLY A 287 -17.27 14.64 -15.44
CA GLY A 287 -16.80 16.00 -15.71
C GLY A 287 -15.66 15.91 -16.70
N GLU A 288 -15.06 17.02 -17.15
CA GLU A 288 -13.84 16.99 -17.99
C GLU A 288 -12.72 16.19 -17.29
N GLY A 289 -12.75 14.88 -17.36
CA GLY A 289 -11.89 13.95 -16.60
C GLY A 289 -12.53 12.60 -16.31
N ALA A 290 -13.69 12.29 -16.95
CA ALA A 290 -14.30 10.95 -16.86
C ALA A 290 -13.27 9.88 -17.17
N MET A 291 -13.19 8.87 -16.29
CA MET A 291 -12.46 7.66 -16.61
C MET A 291 -13.10 7.11 -17.89
N ASP A 292 -12.35 7.11 -19.02
CA ASP A 292 -12.85 6.49 -20.23
C ASP A 292 -13.27 5.06 -19.89
N ALA A 293 -14.53 4.74 -20.15
CA ALA A 293 -15.04 3.38 -20.00
C ALA A 293 -14.11 2.37 -20.73
N ALA A 294 -13.43 2.82 -21.79
CA ALA A 294 -12.42 2.07 -22.51
C ALA A 294 -11.18 1.76 -21.66
N ASN A 295 -10.69 2.68 -20.82
CA ASN A 295 -9.54 2.43 -19.94
C ASN A 295 -9.93 1.51 -18.78
N PHE A 296 -11.14 1.64 -18.27
CA PHE A 296 -11.66 0.73 -17.26
C PHE A 296 -11.97 -0.65 -17.86
N GLU A 297 -12.54 -0.72 -19.06
CA GLU A 297 -12.70 -1.99 -19.80
C GLU A 297 -11.34 -2.58 -20.18
N THR A 298 -10.33 -1.78 -20.46
CA THR A 298 -8.97 -2.24 -20.71
C THR A 298 -8.32 -2.76 -19.41
N CYS A 299 -8.53 -2.10 -18.27
CA CYS A 299 -8.08 -2.62 -16.96
C CYS A 299 -8.85 -3.89 -16.56
N ILE A 300 -10.17 -3.93 -16.75
CA ILE A 300 -11.00 -5.13 -16.55
C ILE A 300 -10.74 -6.16 -17.65
N GLY A 301 -10.44 -5.77 -18.87
CA GLY A 301 -10.08 -6.64 -19.99
C GLY A 301 -8.72 -7.29 -19.78
N ALA A 302 -7.71 -6.54 -19.36
CA ALA A 302 -6.43 -7.07 -18.91
C ALA A 302 -6.63 -7.99 -17.68
N TRP A 303 -7.53 -7.60 -16.78
CA TRP A 303 -7.93 -8.40 -15.64
C TRP A 303 -8.72 -9.65 -16.05
N ARG A 304 -9.64 -9.60 -17.02
CA ARG A 304 -10.32 -10.79 -17.59
C ARG A 304 -9.35 -11.74 -18.26
N THR A 305 -8.31 -11.23 -18.91
CA THR A 305 -7.28 -12.04 -19.57
C THR A 305 -6.29 -12.63 -18.57
N ALA A 306 -5.93 -11.88 -17.52
CA ALA A 306 -5.09 -12.35 -16.43
C ALA A 306 -5.85 -13.26 -15.45
N CYS A 307 -7.16 -13.04 -15.27
CA CYS A 307 -8.02 -13.71 -14.29
C CYS A 307 -8.70 -15.00 -14.76
N HIS A 308 -8.14 -15.74 -15.71
CA HIS A 308 -8.54 -17.16 -15.85
C HIS A 308 -8.27 -17.98 -14.57
N ARG A 309 -7.55 -17.40 -13.60
CA ARG A 309 -7.16 -18.04 -12.33
C ARG A 309 -7.68 -17.34 -11.06
N CYS A 310 -8.31 -16.17 -11.16
CA CYS A 310 -8.79 -15.42 -10.01
C CYS A 310 -10.32 -15.42 -9.91
N ASN A 311 -10.83 -15.61 -8.72
CA ASN A 311 -12.26 -15.54 -8.41
C ASN A 311 -12.60 -14.12 -7.95
N TYR A 312 -13.66 -13.53 -8.51
CA TYR A 312 -14.15 -12.23 -8.07
C TYR A 312 -15.66 -12.15 -8.03
N ILE A 313 -16.18 -11.28 -7.20
CA ILE A 313 -17.60 -10.98 -7.04
C ILE A 313 -17.80 -9.51 -7.34
N LYS A 314 -18.81 -9.18 -8.14
CA LYS A 314 -19.20 -7.81 -8.44
C LYS A 314 -20.54 -7.49 -7.79
N GLY A 315 -20.60 -6.40 -7.03
CA GLY A 315 -21.85 -5.77 -6.63
C GLY A 315 -22.25 -4.70 -7.65
N VAL A 316 -23.43 -4.78 -8.21
CA VAL A 316 -23.96 -3.80 -9.15
C VAL A 316 -25.33 -3.35 -8.67
N SER A 317 -25.54 -2.02 -8.56
CA SER A 317 -26.88 -1.45 -8.41
C SER A 317 -27.56 -1.35 -9.77
N GLU A 318 -28.82 -1.75 -9.87
CA GLU A 318 -29.61 -1.51 -11.07
C GLU A 318 -29.84 0.01 -11.21
N ILE A 319 -29.16 0.59 -12.19
CA ILE A 319 -29.50 1.95 -12.62
C ILE A 319 -30.70 1.80 -13.53
N HIS A 320 -31.86 2.32 -13.14
CA HIS A 320 -32.99 2.49 -14.03
C HIS A 320 -32.52 3.30 -15.25
N ARG A 321 -32.33 2.63 -16.39
CA ARG A 321 -32.31 3.30 -17.69
C ARG A 321 -33.71 3.88 -17.88
N LYS A 322 -33.93 5.11 -17.44
CA LYS A 322 -35.02 5.90 -18.00
C LYS A 322 -34.72 6.08 -19.48
N ARG A 323 -35.62 5.51 -20.29
CA ARG A 323 -35.73 5.79 -21.71
C ARG A 323 -35.96 7.27 -21.99
#